data_c78b22d0b29a744f525b694943cce3a9
#
_entry.id   c78b22d0b29a744f525b694943cce3a9
#
_cell.length_a   1.000
_cell.length_b   1.000
_cell.length_c   1.000
_cell.angle_alpha   90.00
_cell.angle_beta   90.00
_cell.angle_gamma   90.00
#
_symmetry.space_group_name_H-M   'P 1'
#
loop_
_entity.id
_entity.type
_entity.pdbx_description
1 polymer ?
#
loop_
_entity_poly.entity_id
_entity_poly.type
_entity_poly.pdbx_seq_one_letter_code
_entity_poly.pdbx_strand_id
1 'polypeptide(L)'
;MRVAILGMGAIGHLVARALDGRAALVFVDRTRAPVREGERHVDAALVTTKTPGTPWAADVAARLLDPEGVVLTIQNGLGNYETLAQRLGRERVALGVIYVGAALRPDGSLFSTGPGAIEAAPPAADGPARRFGELATLLRAGGMRVSVVADPWPSVWRKLVANAAMNPTTALFGCTNAELLAHPAGAPLADELARETARVASGAGVAIREDEAVAMWRRIGETLGANRSSMLQDVAAGRPTEIDAINGAVASEGERRGVPAPVNRAMTLLVAALSEPRGESATAESAAAG
;
A
#
# COMPACT_ATOMS: atom_id res chain seq x y z
N MET A 1 -9.48 -19.04 -15.24
CA MET A 1 -8.26 -18.41 -14.71
C MET A 1 -8.02 -18.87 -13.29
N ARG A 2 -6.78 -19.14 -12.93
CA ARG A 2 -6.35 -19.50 -11.58
C ARG A 2 -5.54 -18.36 -11.00
N VAL A 3 -5.95 -17.85 -9.83
CA VAL A 3 -5.42 -16.62 -9.26
C VAL A 3 -4.90 -16.86 -7.84
N ALA A 4 -3.64 -16.53 -7.58
CA ALA A 4 -3.09 -16.50 -6.24
C ALA A 4 -3.31 -15.12 -5.59
N ILE A 5 -3.71 -15.12 -4.32
CA ILE A 5 -3.75 -13.91 -3.49
C ILE A 5 -2.66 -14.04 -2.43
N LEU A 6 -1.65 -13.18 -2.54
CA LEU A 6 -0.48 -13.17 -1.66
C LEU A 6 -0.67 -12.09 -0.59
N GLY A 7 -1.13 -12.53 0.57
CA GLY A 7 -1.46 -11.69 1.72
C GLY A 7 -2.96 -11.56 1.95
N MET A 8 -3.45 -12.14 3.04
CA MET A 8 -4.87 -12.16 3.42
C MET A 8 -5.22 -11.09 4.45
N GLY A 9 -4.73 -9.85 4.22
CA GLY A 9 -5.20 -8.65 4.92
C GLY A 9 -6.56 -8.15 4.37
N ALA A 10 -6.97 -6.94 4.76
CA ALA A 10 -8.25 -6.37 4.33
C ALA A 10 -8.38 -6.27 2.79
N ILE A 11 -7.31 -5.85 2.11
CA ILE A 11 -7.30 -5.78 0.63
C ILE A 11 -7.33 -7.18 0.01
N GLY A 12 -6.60 -8.16 0.58
CA GLY A 12 -6.65 -9.55 0.12
C GLY A 12 -8.05 -10.14 0.20
N HIS A 13 -8.78 -9.92 1.30
CA HIS A 13 -10.18 -10.34 1.43
C HIS A 13 -11.11 -9.61 0.47
N LEU A 14 -10.87 -8.32 0.21
CA LEU A 14 -11.68 -7.53 -0.72
C LEU A 14 -11.56 -8.08 -2.15
N VAL A 15 -10.35 -8.32 -2.64
CA VAL A 15 -10.14 -8.86 -3.99
C VAL A 15 -10.56 -10.33 -4.08
N ALA A 16 -10.39 -11.12 -3.01
CA ALA A 16 -10.89 -12.49 -2.94
C ALA A 16 -12.42 -12.53 -3.14
N ARG A 17 -13.14 -11.66 -2.43
CA ARG A 17 -14.61 -11.53 -2.56
C ARG A 17 -15.03 -11.15 -3.99
N ALA A 18 -14.29 -10.26 -4.64
CA ALA A 18 -14.58 -9.87 -6.02
C ALA A 18 -14.32 -11.01 -7.03
N LEU A 19 -13.39 -11.91 -6.74
CA LEU A 19 -13.03 -13.04 -7.62
C LEU A 19 -13.77 -14.34 -7.27
N ASP A 20 -14.51 -14.37 -6.17
CA ASP A 20 -15.24 -15.56 -5.72
C ASP A 20 -16.25 -16.03 -6.77
N GLY A 21 -16.26 -17.35 -7.03
CA GLY A 21 -17.06 -17.97 -8.09
C GLY A 21 -16.68 -17.60 -9.53
N ARG A 22 -15.63 -16.74 -9.73
CA ARG A 22 -15.17 -16.28 -11.06
C ARG A 22 -13.79 -16.80 -11.44
N ALA A 23 -12.98 -17.13 -10.43
CA ALA A 23 -11.63 -17.69 -10.60
C ALA A 23 -11.40 -18.83 -9.60
N ALA A 24 -10.50 -19.75 -9.95
CA ALA A 24 -9.98 -20.70 -8.98
C ALA A 24 -8.94 -19.98 -8.09
N LEU A 25 -9.27 -19.75 -6.83
CA LEU A 25 -8.43 -18.98 -5.92
C LEU A 25 -7.44 -19.85 -5.16
N VAL A 26 -6.22 -19.36 -5.04
CA VAL A 26 -5.15 -19.91 -4.20
C VAL A 26 -4.77 -18.86 -3.17
N PHE A 27 -5.04 -19.12 -1.91
CA PHE A 27 -4.68 -18.22 -0.83
C PHE A 27 -3.33 -18.61 -0.25
N VAL A 28 -2.38 -17.66 -0.25
CA VAL A 28 -1.05 -17.87 0.30
C VAL A 28 -0.78 -16.82 1.37
N ASP A 29 -0.47 -17.31 2.55
CA ASP A 29 -0.15 -16.53 3.72
C ASP A 29 1.22 -16.96 4.28
N ARG A 30 1.94 -16.05 4.91
CA ARG A 30 3.25 -16.33 5.52
C ARG A 30 3.20 -17.37 6.65
N THR A 31 2.04 -17.55 7.26
CA THR A 31 1.82 -18.51 8.35
C THR A 31 1.45 -19.91 7.87
N ARG A 32 1.13 -20.08 6.58
CA ARG A 32 0.81 -21.39 5.99
C ARG A 32 2.06 -22.06 5.45
N ALA A 33 2.03 -23.41 5.39
CA ALA A 33 3.13 -24.20 4.86
C ALA A 33 3.57 -23.70 3.47
N PRO A 34 4.88 -23.69 3.19
CA PRO A 34 5.38 -23.25 1.90
C PRO A 34 4.75 -24.07 0.77
N VAL A 35 4.36 -23.38 -0.31
CA VAL A 35 3.87 -24.02 -1.54
C VAL A 35 4.99 -24.94 -2.04
N ARG A 36 4.70 -26.24 -2.19
CA ARG A 36 5.69 -27.21 -2.67
C ARG A 36 5.99 -26.98 -4.14
N GLU A 37 7.23 -27.16 -4.52
CA GLU A 37 7.67 -27.10 -5.91
C GLU A 37 6.85 -28.12 -6.74
N GLY A 38 6.26 -27.66 -7.88
CA GLY A 38 5.35 -28.47 -8.71
C GLY A 38 3.87 -28.42 -8.32
N GLU A 39 3.50 -27.81 -7.19
CA GLU A 39 2.11 -27.62 -6.81
C GLU A 39 1.54 -26.31 -7.40
N ARG A 40 0.85 -26.46 -8.54
CA ARG A 40 -0.17 -25.52 -9.02
C ARG A 40 0.34 -24.22 -9.64
N HIS A 41 0.63 -24.28 -10.92
CA HIS A 41 0.77 -23.08 -11.75
C HIS A 41 -0.47 -22.17 -11.68
N VAL A 42 -0.26 -20.88 -11.52
CA VAL A 42 -1.31 -19.86 -11.53
C VAL A 42 -1.12 -18.91 -12.71
N ASP A 43 -2.23 -18.45 -13.27
CA ASP A 43 -2.25 -17.49 -14.37
C ASP A 43 -1.91 -16.06 -13.90
N ALA A 44 -2.29 -15.74 -12.66
CA ALA A 44 -2.05 -14.44 -12.07
C ALA A 44 -1.82 -14.53 -10.55
N ALA A 45 -1.04 -13.59 -10.02
CA ALA A 45 -0.91 -13.36 -8.59
C ALA A 45 -1.21 -11.89 -8.24
N LEU A 46 -2.04 -11.66 -7.22
CA LEU A 46 -2.25 -10.34 -6.63
C LEU A 46 -1.43 -10.23 -5.35
N VAL A 47 -0.57 -9.23 -5.29
CA VAL A 47 0.21 -8.92 -4.09
C VAL A 47 -0.53 -7.89 -3.26
N THR A 48 -0.99 -8.33 -2.08
CA THR A 48 -1.80 -7.56 -1.14
C THR A 48 -1.22 -7.58 0.28
N THR A 49 0.03 -8.06 0.42
CA THR A 49 0.80 -7.94 1.65
C THR A 49 1.13 -6.48 1.93
N LYS A 50 1.47 -6.15 3.18
CA LYS A 50 2.21 -4.92 3.46
C LYS A 50 3.62 -5.00 2.89
N THR A 51 4.24 -3.85 2.63
CA THR A 51 5.56 -3.73 1.99
C THR A 51 6.64 -4.66 2.56
N PRO A 52 6.77 -4.88 3.89
CA PRO A 52 7.77 -5.82 4.41
C PRO A 52 7.56 -7.28 3.96
N GLY A 53 6.39 -7.60 3.44
CA GLY A 53 6.07 -8.91 2.86
C GLY A 53 6.35 -9.06 1.38
N THR A 54 6.75 -7.98 0.69
CA THR A 54 6.94 -7.99 -0.77
C THR A 54 8.07 -8.92 -1.23
N PRO A 55 9.25 -9.00 -0.57
CA PRO A 55 10.28 -9.98 -0.97
C PRO A 55 9.78 -11.42 -0.89
N TRP A 56 9.08 -11.78 0.19
CA TRP A 56 8.45 -13.09 0.33
C TRP A 56 7.40 -13.34 -0.78
N ALA A 57 6.56 -12.35 -1.08
CA ALA A 57 5.54 -12.47 -2.12
C ALA A 57 6.18 -12.67 -3.51
N ALA A 58 7.31 -12.00 -3.79
CA ALA A 58 8.08 -12.15 -5.00
C ALA A 58 8.63 -13.59 -5.16
N ASP A 59 9.19 -14.16 -4.09
CA ASP A 59 9.70 -15.54 -4.09
C ASP A 59 8.57 -16.58 -4.27
N VAL A 60 7.42 -16.34 -3.65
CA VAL A 60 6.24 -17.20 -3.81
C VAL A 60 5.71 -17.10 -5.23
N ALA A 61 5.55 -15.89 -5.77
CA ALA A 61 5.08 -15.69 -7.14
C ALA A 61 6.02 -16.36 -8.16
N ALA A 62 7.34 -16.28 -7.97
CA ALA A 62 8.33 -16.92 -8.84
C ALA A 62 8.14 -18.46 -8.93
N ARG A 63 7.64 -19.08 -7.89
CA ARG A 63 7.37 -20.53 -7.84
C ARG A 63 6.00 -20.93 -8.36
N LEU A 64 5.03 -20.03 -8.26
CA LEU A 64 3.63 -20.32 -8.58
C LEU A 64 3.23 -19.95 -9.99
N LEU A 65 3.83 -18.91 -10.57
CA LEU A 65 3.38 -18.37 -11.85
C LEU A 65 3.74 -19.26 -13.01
N ASP A 66 2.78 -19.46 -13.90
CA ASP A 66 3.02 -19.98 -15.26
C ASP A 66 4.01 -19.09 -16.03
N PRO A 67 4.69 -19.60 -17.07
CA PRO A 67 5.62 -18.81 -17.89
C PRO A 67 5.02 -17.49 -18.41
N GLU A 68 3.74 -17.48 -18.81
CA GLU A 68 3.00 -16.29 -19.24
C GLU A 68 2.21 -15.62 -18.10
N GLY A 69 2.37 -16.08 -16.87
CA GLY A 69 1.64 -15.55 -15.71
C GLY A 69 2.05 -14.13 -15.36
N VAL A 70 1.12 -13.37 -14.78
CA VAL A 70 1.29 -11.98 -14.39
C VAL A 70 1.20 -11.78 -12.87
N VAL A 71 2.02 -10.88 -12.33
CA VAL A 71 1.83 -10.33 -10.98
C VAL A 71 1.20 -8.95 -11.09
N LEU A 72 0.16 -8.70 -10.32
CA LEU A 72 -0.37 -7.35 -10.09
C LEU A 72 -0.07 -6.94 -8.65
N THR A 73 0.71 -5.85 -8.47
CA THR A 73 0.81 -5.17 -7.18
C THR A 73 -0.12 -3.97 -7.14
N ILE A 74 -0.87 -3.87 -6.04
CA ILE A 74 -1.75 -2.73 -5.71
C ILE A 74 -1.43 -2.19 -4.31
N GLN A 75 -0.22 -2.47 -3.85
CA GLN A 75 0.28 -2.05 -2.53
C GLN A 75 0.48 -0.54 -2.45
N ASN A 76 0.43 0.00 -1.23
CA ASN A 76 0.73 1.40 -0.98
C ASN A 76 2.24 1.68 -1.06
N GLY A 77 2.59 2.93 -1.35
CA GLY A 77 3.98 3.40 -1.33
C GLY A 77 4.78 3.04 -2.57
N LEU A 78 6.09 3.22 -2.48
CA LEU A 78 7.05 2.89 -3.53
C LEU A 78 7.93 1.70 -3.14
N GLY A 79 8.69 1.18 -4.10
CA GLY A 79 9.63 0.07 -3.89
C GLY A 79 9.04 -1.33 -4.07
N ASN A 80 7.71 -1.48 -3.98
CA ASN A 80 7.05 -2.78 -4.13
C ASN A 80 7.16 -3.32 -5.56
N TYR A 81 6.92 -2.46 -6.56
CA TYR A 81 7.06 -2.83 -7.97
C TYR A 81 8.50 -3.21 -8.31
N GLU A 82 9.47 -2.43 -7.86
CA GLU A 82 10.88 -2.65 -8.11
C GLU A 82 11.35 -4.00 -7.52
N THR A 83 10.93 -4.30 -6.29
CA THR A 83 11.23 -5.57 -5.62
C THR A 83 10.67 -6.77 -6.40
N LEU A 84 9.41 -6.67 -6.85
CA LEU A 84 8.79 -7.72 -7.67
C LEU A 84 9.46 -7.84 -9.03
N ALA A 85 9.73 -6.70 -9.70
CA ALA A 85 10.35 -6.67 -11.02
C ALA A 85 11.79 -7.19 -11.02
N GLN A 86 12.55 -6.94 -9.95
CA GLN A 86 13.89 -7.49 -9.78
C GLN A 86 13.87 -9.02 -9.72
N ARG A 87 12.86 -9.60 -9.08
CA ARG A 87 12.77 -11.05 -8.88
C ARG A 87 12.12 -11.79 -10.05
N LEU A 88 11.16 -11.17 -10.74
CA LEU A 88 10.27 -11.81 -11.71
C LEU A 88 10.50 -11.35 -13.16
N GLY A 89 11.21 -10.24 -13.35
CA GLY A 89 11.26 -9.50 -14.61
C GLY A 89 10.13 -8.47 -14.72
N ARG A 90 10.45 -7.29 -15.26
CA ARG A 90 9.48 -6.18 -15.45
C ARG A 90 8.34 -6.57 -16.39
N GLU A 91 8.65 -7.44 -17.34
CA GLU A 91 7.73 -7.96 -18.34
C GLU A 91 6.59 -8.81 -17.75
N ARG A 92 6.67 -9.17 -16.48
CA ARG A 92 5.68 -9.98 -15.76
C ARG A 92 4.95 -9.24 -14.66
N VAL A 93 5.33 -7.99 -14.36
CA VAL A 93 4.78 -7.22 -13.23
C VAL A 93 3.92 -6.08 -13.72
N ALA A 94 2.63 -6.13 -13.40
CA ALA A 94 1.68 -5.05 -13.55
C ALA A 94 1.72 -4.17 -12.29
N LEU A 95 1.74 -2.86 -12.47
CA LEU A 95 1.68 -1.88 -11.40
C LEU A 95 0.30 -1.23 -11.36
N GLY A 96 -0.30 -1.20 -10.18
CA GLY A 96 -1.58 -0.54 -9.97
C GLY A 96 -1.69 0.16 -8.63
N VAL A 97 -2.75 0.93 -8.53
CA VAL A 97 -3.17 1.64 -7.32
C VAL A 97 -4.61 1.26 -7.01
N ILE A 98 -4.89 0.94 -5.75
CA ILE A 98 -6.26 0.70 -5.29
C ILE A 98 -6.76 1.88 -4.44
N TYR A 99 -7.97 2.35 -4.72
CA TYR A 99 -8.67 3.40 -3.97
C TYR A 99 -9.85 2.78 -3.23
N VAL A 100 -9.65 2.51 -1.95
CA VAL A 100 -10.67 1.99 -1.04
C VAL A 100 -10.18 2.12 0.40
N GLY A 101 -11.06 2.42 1.33
CA GLY A 101 -10.87 2.18 2.75
C GLY A 101 -11.33 0.76 3.07
N ALA A 102 -10.46 -0.06 3.63
CA ALA A 102 -10.81 -1.42 4.03
C ALA A 102 -10.12 -1.79 5.35
N ALA A 103 -10.83 -2.54 6.20
CA ALA A 103 -10.32 -3.06 7.47
C ALA A 103 -10.93 -4.42 7.77
N LEU A 104 -10.18 -5.30 8.42
CA LEU A 104 -10.71 -6.48 9.06
C LEU A 104 -11.11 -6.12 10.49
N ARG A 105 -12.35 -6.42 10.85
CA ARG A 105 -12.85 -6.25 12.22
C ARG A 105 -12.34 -7.38 13.13
N PRO A 106 -12.40 -7.23 14.45
CA PRO A 106 -11.98 -8.26 15.38
C PRO A 106 -12.72 -9.62 15.19
N ASP A 107 -13.94 -9.59 14.70
CA ASP A 107 -14.74 -10.78 14.36
C ASP A 107 -14.36 -11.42 13.02
N GLY A 108 -13.33 -10.90 12.34
CA GLY A 108 -12.88 -11.37 11.03
C GLY A 108 -13.69 -10.83 9.84
N SER A 109 -14.77 -10.07 10.08
CA SER A 109 -15.57 -9.49 8.99
C SER A 109 -14.84 -8.36 8.28
N LEU A 110 -15.03 -8.28 6.97
CA LEU A 110 -14.46 -7.22 6.13
C LEU A 110 -15.36 -5.98 6.16
N PHE A 111 -14.82 -4.87 6.62
CA PHE A 111 -15.37 -3.53 6.37
C PHE A 111 -14.72 -2.93 5.12
N SER A 112 -15.49 -2.29 4.24
CA SER A 112 -14.97 -1.50 3.12
C SER A 112 -15.87 -0.31 2.83
N THR A 113 -15.26 0.80 2.38
CA THR A 113 -15.98 2.03 1.98
C THR A 113 -16.62 1.91 0.59
N GLY A 114 -16.52 0.75 -0.04
CA GLY A 114 -17.10 0.45 -1.35
C GLY A 114 -16.43 -0.75 -2.01
N PRO A 115 -16.77 -1.03 -3.27
CA PRO A 115 -16.22 -2.19 -3.99
C PRO A 115 -14.73 -2.05 -4.33
N GLY A 116 -14.18 -0.85 -4.24
CA GLY A 116 -12.82 -0.51 -4.64
C GLY A 116 -12.69 -0.10 -6.10
N ALA A 117 -11.72 0.79 -6.35
CA ALA A 117 -11.32 1.17 -7.69
C ALA A 117 -9.82 0.90 -7.86
N ILE A 118 -9.44 0.30 -8.97
CA ILE A 118 -8.04 0.01 -9.33
C ILE A 118 -7.71 0.75 -10.62
N GLU A 119 -6.62 1.49 -10.63
CA GLU A 119 -5.97 1.98 -11.84
C GLU A 119 -4.66 1.24 -11.98
N ALA A 120 -4.43 0.55 -13.10
CA ALA A 120 -3.25 -0.26 -13.30
C ALA A 120 -2.81 -0.29 -14.76
N ALA A 121 -1.50 -0.44 -14.97
CA ALA A 121 -0.93 -0.69 -16.29
C ALA A 121 -0.53 -2.16 -16.43
N PRO A 122 -0.76 -2.76 -17.61
CA PRO A 122 -0.25 -4.08 -17.93
C PRO A 122 1.29 -4.08 -18.01
N PRO A 123 1.93 -5.24 -17.84
CA PRO A 123 3.34 -5.38 -18.18
C PRO A 123 3.53 -5.34 -19.71
N ALA A 124 4.79 -5.19 -20.16
CA ALA A 124 5.10 -5.00 -21.58
C ALA A 124 5.02 -6.27 -22.43
N ALA A 125 5.18 -7.47 -21.84
CA ALA A 125 5.15 -8.71 -22.58
C ALA A 125 3.71 -9.16 -22.89
N ASP A 126 3.45 -9.63 -24.10
CA ASP A 126 2.12 -9.96 -24.63
C ASP A 126 1.37 -11.02 -23.79
N GLY A 127 2.02 -12.10 -23.41
CA GLY A 127 1.40 -13.16 -22.60
C GLY A 127 0.94 -12.66 -21.22
N PRO A 128 1.82 -12.09 -20.41
CA PRO A 128 1.45 -11.46 -19.13
C PRO A 128 0.45 -10.32 -19.27
N ALA A 129 0.52 -9.49 -20.33
CA ALA A 129 -0.45 -8.43 -20.59
C ALA A 129 -1.85 -8.99 -20.87
N ARG A 130 -1.95 -10.08 -21.63
CA ARG A 130 -3.21 -10.79 -21.86
C ARG A 130 -3.78 -11.33 -20.56
N ARG A 131 -2.96 -11.98 -19.72
CA ARG A 131 -3.38 -12.48 -18.40
C ARG A 131 -3.84 -11.35 -17.46
N PHE A 132 -3.17 -10.20 -17.51
CA PHE A 132 -3.62 -9.00 -16.81
C PHE A 132 -5.01 -8.54 -17.29
N GLY A 133 -5.27 -8.52 -18.61
CA GLY A 133 -6.57 -8.16 -19.18
C GLY A 133 -7.70 -9.11 -18.74
N GLU A 134 -7.42 -10.40 -18.69
CA GLU A 134 -8.34 -11.42 -18.17
C GLU A 134 -8.64 -11.17 -16.67
N LEU A 135 -7.62 -10.94 -15.85
CA LEU A 135 -7.76 -10.62 -14.43
C LEU A 135 -8.58 -9.34 -14.21
N ALA A 136 -8.29 -8.28 -14.96
CA ALA A 136 -9.03 -7.02 -14.89
C ALA A 136 -10.52 -7.20 -15.23
N THR A 137 -10.82 -8.08 -16.19
CA THR A 137 -12.20 -8.42 -16.57
C THR A 137 -12.92 -9.14 -15.44
N LEU A 138 -12.27 -10.11 -14.78
CA LEU A 138 -12.84 -10.83 -13.64
C LEU A 138 -13.08 -9.92 -12.44
N LEU A 139 -12.16 -9.02 -12.13
CA LEU A 139 -12.32 -8.02 -11.05
C LEU A 139 -13.51 -7.09 -11.33
N ARG A 140 -13.67 -6.64 -12.59
CA ARG A 140 -14.85 -5.84 -13.00
C ARG A 140 -16.15 -6.62 -12.85
N ALA A 141 -16.18 -7.87 -13.28
CA ALA A 141 -17.34 -8.76 -13.11
C ALA A 141 -17.68 -8.98 -11.63
N GLY A 142 -16.69 -8.89 -10.74
CA GLY A 142 -16.86 -8.93 -9.28
C GLY A 142 -17.26 -7.60 -8.65
N GLY A 143 -17.58 -6.58 -9.46
CA GLY A 143 -18.08 -5.29 -9.00
C GLY A 143 -16.99 -4.24 -8.72
N MET A 144 -15.70 -4.56 -8.88
CA MET A 144 -14.63 -3.57 -8.75
C MET A 144 -14.56 -2.66 -9.99
N ARG A 145 -14.24 -1.40 -9.79
CA ARG A 145 -13.91 -0.51 -10.92
C ARG A 145 -12.44 -0.68 -11.27
N VAL A 146 -12.14 -1.18 -12.47
CA VAL A 146 -10.75 -1.36 -12.91
C VAL A 146 -10.53 -0.55 -14.18
N SER A 147 -9.66 0.44 -14.12
CA SER A 147 -9.19 1.25 -15.24
C SER A 147 -7.80 0.79 -15.67
N VAL A 148 -7.65 0.46 -16.95
CA VAL A 148 -6.36 0.15 -17.54
C VAL A 148 -5.78 1.44 -18.09
N VAL A 149 -4.60 1.81 -17.62
CA VAL A 149 -3.89 3.05 -18.01
C VAL A 149 -2.58 2.71 -18.70
N ALA A 150 -2.09 3.62 -19.54
CA ALA A 150 -0.80 3.44 -20.20
C ALA A 150 0.38 3.64 -19.23
N ASP A 151 0.24 4.60 -18.31
CA ASP A 151 1.24 4.91 -17.28
C ASP A 151 0.56 4.99 -15.90
N PRO A 152 0.91 4.12 -14.93
CA PRO A 152 0.32 4.12 -13.61
C PRO A 152 1.01 5.09 -12.64
N TRP A 153 2.21 5.60 -12.97
CA TRP A 153 3.01 6.42 -12.06
C TRP A 153 2.33 7.71 -11.61
N PRO A 154 1.59 8.45 -12.47
CA PRO A 154 0.82 9.60 -12.02
C PRO A 154 -0.16 9.25 -10.90
N SER A 155 -0.87 8.14 -11.00
CA SER A 155 -1.81 7.66 -9.99
C SER A 155 -1.12 7.19 -8.71
N VAL A 156 0.04 6.51 -8.84
CA VAL A 156 0.87 6.10 -7.70
C VAL A 156 1.34 7.32 -6.91
N TRP A 157 1.90 8.33 -7.57
CA TRP A 157 2.39 9.53 -6.92
C TRP A 157 1.27 10.38 -6.31
N ARG A 158 0.13 10.54 -6.99
CA ARG A 158 -1.04 11.25 -6.43
C ARG A 158 -1.55 10.59 -5.15
N LYS A 159 -1.64 9.27 -5.14
CA LYS A 159 -2.01 8.53 -3.93
C LYS A 159 -0.94 8.65 -2.85
N LEU A 160 0.34 8.61 -3.23
CA LEU A 160 1.45 8.77 -2.30
C LEU A 160 1.43 10.16 -1.62
N VAL A 161 1.15 11.24 -2.36
CA VAL A 161 0.97 12.59 -1.80
C VAL A 161 -0.07 12.57 -0.67
N ALA A 162 -1.24 12.00 -0.92
CA ALA A 162 -2.29 11.94 0.09
C ALA A 162 -1.89 11.07 1.30
N ASN A 163 -1.30 9.90 1.03
CA ASN A 163 -0.88 8.98 2.08
C ASN A 163 0.27 9.54 2.92
N ALA A 164 1.26 10.18 2.30
CA ALA A 164 2.40 10.78 3.00
C ALA A 164 1.98 11.95 3.87
N ALA A 165 0.95 12.70 3.48
CA ALA A 165 0.39 13.78 4.29
C ALA A 165 -0.46 13.25 5.44
N MET A 166 -1.40 12.34 5.17
CA MET A 166 -2.46 11.98 6.12
C MET A 166 -2.08 10.84 7.05
N ASN A 167 -1.51 9.76 6.51
CA ASN A 167 -1.32 8.53 7.29
C ASN A 167 -0.41 8.73 8.50
N PRO A 168 0.81 9.28 8.35
CA PRO A 168 1.71 9.47 9.47
C PRO A 168 1.21 10.54 10.43
N THR A 169 0.59 11.61 9.92
CA THR A 169 0.12 12.72 10.75
C THR A 169 -1.07 12.29 11.61
N THR A 170 -2.04 11.55 11.05
CA THR A 170 -3.12 10.97 11.85
C THR A 170 -2.61 9.94 12.87
N ALA A 171 -1.57 9.17 12.54
CA ALA A 171 -0.95 8.23 13.46
C ALA A 171 -0.22 8.95 14.61
N LEU A 172 0.49 10.04 14.30
CA LEU A 172 1.22 10.85 15.27
C LEU A 172 0.28 11.53 16.28
N PHE A 173 -0.82 12.11 15.80
CA PHE A 173 -1.79 12.85 16.63
C PHE A 173 -2.94 11.97 17.16
N GLY A 174 -3.03 10.71 16.75
CA GLY A 174 -4.09 9.79 17.20
C GLY A 174 -5.49 10.19 16.73
N CYS A 175 -5.62 10.93 15.62
CA CYS A 175 -6.85 11.58 15.18
C CYS A 175 -7.42 11.00 13.87
N THR A 176 -8.70 11.24 13.63
CA THR A 176 -9.37 10.95 12.35
C THR A 176 -8.97 11.96 11.27
N ASN A 177 -9.37 11.69 10.03
CA ASN A 177 -9.08 12.60 8.91
C ASN A 177 -9.73 13.99 9.09
N ALA A 178 -10.95 14.06 9.63
CA ALA A 178 -11.62 15.34 9.90
C ALA A 178 -10.97 16.12 11.04
N GLU A 179 -10.58 15.42 12.11
CA GLU A 179 -9.87 16.04 13.23
C GLU A 179 -8.50 16.57 12.79
N LEU A 180 -7.81 15.88 11.87
CA LEU A 180 -6.56 16.37 11.28
C LEU A 180 -6.76 17.70 10.52
N LEU A 181 -7.83 17.85 9.75
CA LEU A 181 -8.12 19.11 9.03
C LEU A 181 -8.26 20.31 9.96
N ALA A 182 -8.83 20.11 11.14
CA ALA A 182 -9.03 21.14 12.15
C ALA A 182 -7.85 21.27 13.14
N HIS A 183 -6.86 20.34 13.07
CA HIS A 183 -5.79 20.29 14.05
C HIS A 183 -4.75 21.41 13.81
N PRO A 184 -4.50 22.30 14.81
CA PRO A 184 -3.72 23.53 14.60
C PRO A 184 -2.26 23.27 14.19
N ALA A 185 -1.64 22.17 14.64
CA ALA A 185 -0.29 21.78 14.26
C ALA A 185 -0.30 20.67 13.19
N GLY A 186 -1.30 19.78 13.18
CA GLY A 186 -1.36 18.63 12.28
C GLY A 186 -1.63 19.03 10.83
N ALA A 187 -2.57 19.94 10.59
CA ALA A 187 -2.90 20.37 9.23
C ALA A 187 -1.72 21.09 8.54
N PRO A 188 -1.02 22.05 9.16
CA PRO A 188 0.18 22.63 8.56
C PRO A 188 1.29 21.61 8.30
N LEU A 189 1.48 20.63 9.19
CA LEU A 189 2.46 19.55 8.99
C LEU A 189 2.10 18.66 7.80
N ALA A 190 0.83 18.28 7.67
CA ALA A 190 0.33 17.51 6.52
C ALA A 190 0.46 18.31 5.21
N ASP A 191 0.22 19.62 5.22
CA ASP A 191 0.44 20.49 4.08
C ASP A 191 1.89 20.45 3.61
N GLU A 192 2.87 20.53 4.55
CA GLU A 192 4.29 20.52 4.16
C GLU A 192 4.74 19.14 3.66
N LEU A 193 4.27 18.06 4.30
CA LEU A 193 4.51 16.70 3.80
C LEU A 193 3.99 16.51 2.36
N ALA A 194 2.79 17.04 2.07
CA ALA A 194 2.23 17.01 0.72
C ALA A 194 3.06 17.80 -0.28
N ARG A 195 3.53 19.03 0.08
CA ARG A 195 4.38 19.88 -0.77
C ARG A 195 5.70 19.20 -1.08
N GLU A 196 6.41 18.69 -0.07
CA GLU A 196 7.65 17.94 -0.28
C GLU A 196 7.44 16.77 -1.22
N THR A 197 6.38 15.96 -0.99
CA THR A 197 6.07 14.81 -1.82
C THR A 197 5.80 15.23 -3.27
N ALA A 198 5.11 16.35 -3.50
CA ALA A 198 4.86 16.89 -4.84
C ALA A 198 6.15 17.35 -5.54
N ARG A 199 7.07 18.00 -4.80
CA ARG A 199 8.39 18.38 -5.33
C ARG A 199 9.18 17.15 -5.78
N VAL A 200 9.20 16.10 -4.96
CA VAL A 200 9.89 14.84 -5.29
C VAL A 200 9.21 14.14 -6.47
N ALA A 201 7.87 14.11 -6.53
CA ALA A 201 7.12 13.57 -7.67
C ALA A 201 7.48 14.29 -8.98
N SER A 202 7.56 15.63 -8.93
CA SER A 202 7.98 16.45 -10.10
C SER A 202 9.39 16.11 -10.53
N GLY A 203 10.33 15.95 -9.59
CA GLY A 203 11.68 15.45 -9.86
C GLY A 203 11.69 14.02 -10.44
N ALA A 204 10.64 13.24 -10.17
CA ALA A 204 10.42 11.90 -10.74
C ALA A 204 9.74 11.92 -12.14
N GLY A 205 9.45 13.09 -12.68
CA GLY A 205 8.77 13.24 -13.97
C GLY A 205 7.25 13.25 -13.90
N VAL A 206 6.67 13.23 -12.68
CA VAL A 206 5.24 13.31 -12.47
C VAL A 206 4.87 14.69 -11.97
N ALA A 207 4.38 15.55 -12.86
CA ALA A 207 4.02 16.92 -12.54
C ALA A 207 2.82 16.97 -11.57
N ILE A 208 3.09 17.39 -10.35
CA ILE A 208 2.08 17.69 -9.32
C ILE A 208 2.48 19.03 -8.70
N ARG A 209 1.57 20.01 -8.75
CA ARG A 209 1.82 21.31 -8.13
C ARG A 209 1.65 21.21 -6.62
N GLU A 210 2.38 22.01 -5.87
CA GLU A 210 2.34 21.99 -4.39
C GLU A 210 0.96 22.37 -3.85
N ASP A 211 0.29 23.36 -4.46
CA ASP A 211 -1.08 23.75 -4.10
C ASP A 211 -2.11 22.66 -4.44
N GLU A 212 -1.94 21.96 -5.57
CA GLU A 212 -2.75 20.79 -5.93
C GLU A 212 -2.57 19.64 -4.91
N ALA A 213 -1.35 19.38 -4.48
CA ALA A 213 -1.05 18.37 -3.49
C ALA A 213 -1.73 18.65 -2.14
N VAL A 214 -1.68 19.89 -1.67
CA VAL A 214 -2.37 20.33 -0.45
C VAL A 214 -3.89 20.18 -0.61
N ALA A 215 -4.45 20.66 -1.71
CA ALA A 215 -5.88 20.55 -1.97
C ALA A 215 -6.35 19.09 -2.06
N MET A 216 -5.51 18.20 -2.55
CA MET A 216 -5.81 16.78 -2.71
C MET A 216 -6.02 16.09 -1.37
N TRP A 217 -5.09 16.18 -0.43
CA TRP A 217 -5.24 15.53 0.88
C TRP A 217 -6.38 16.16 1.70
N ARG A 218 -6.56 17.49 1.63
CA ARG A 218 -7.65 18.19 2.32
C ARG A 218 -9.02 17.71 1.83
N ARG A 219 -9.21 17.58 0.51
CA ARG A 219 -10.45 17.05 -0.08
C ARG A 219 -10.73 15.61 0.39
N ILE A 220 -9.70 14.75 0.49
CA ILE A 220 -9.87 13.40 1.02
C ILE A 220 -10.28 13.46 2.50
N GLY A 221 -9.66 14.34 3.29
CA GLY A 221 -10.02 14.57 4.69
C GLY A 221 -11.47 15.01 4.86
N GLU A 222 -11.97 15.89 4.00
CA GLU A 222 -13.37 16.31 3.96
C GLU A 222 -14.32 15.16 3.58
N THR A 223 -13.98 14.42 2.54
CA THR A 223 -14.84 13.36 1.98
C THR A 223 -14.89 12.11 2.87
N LEU A 224 -13.76 11.75 3.49
CA LEU A 224 -13.59 10.57 4.33
C LEU A 224 -13.28 10.96 5.80
N GLY A 225 -13.93 12.00 6.28
CA GLY A 225 -13.60 12.64 7.57
C GLY A 225 -13.61 11.71 8.78
N ALA A 226 -14.62 10.86 8.90
CA ALA A 226 -14.74 9.91 10.02
C ALA A 226 -13.75 8.72 9.92
N ASN A 227 -12.99 8.60 8.82
CA ASN A 227 -12.09 7.48 8.61
C ASN A 227 -10.82 7.65 9.47
N ARG A 228 -10.33 6.52 9.99
CA ARG A 228 -9.00 6.39 10.61
C ARG A 228 -8.05 5.82 9.57
N SER A 229 -6.91 6.48 9.35
CA SER A 229 -5.93 6.00 8.38
C SER A 229 -5.45 4.57 8.71
N SER A 230 -4.99 3.83 7.70
CA SER A 230 -4.44 2.49 7.90
C SER A 230 -3.24 2.51 8.87
N MET A 231 -2.40 3.54 8.80
CA MET A 231 -1.23 3.70 9.67
C MET A 231 -1.64 3.96 11.12
N LEU A 232 -2.64 4.80 11.37
CA LEU A 232 -3.21 4.97 12.70
C LEU A 232 -3.77 3.66 13.27
N GLN A 233 -4.45 2.87 12.43
CA GLN A 233 -4.95 1.56 12.84
C GLN A 233 -3.83 0.59 13.17
N ASP A 234 -2.71 0.65 12.45
CA ASP A 234 -1.54 -0.19 12.70
C ASP A 234 -0.84 0.18 14.01
N VAL A 235 -0.57 1.46 14.22
CA VAL A 235 0.03 1.97 15.48
C VAL A 235 -0.85 1.62 16.67
N ALA A 236 -2.15 1.86 16.58
CA ALA A 236 -3.09 1.55 17.65
C ALA A 236 -3.19 0.04 17.99
N ALA A 237 -2.86 -0.80 17.03
CA ALA A 237 -2.87 -2.26 17.19
C ALA A 237 -1.46 -2.84 17.43
N GLY A 238 -0.43 -2.01 17.62
CA GLY A 238 0.95 -2.47 17.79
C GLY A 238 1.51 -3.23 16.59
N ARG A 239 1.01 -2.96 15.38
CA ARG A 239 1.46 -3.63 14.16
C ARG A 239 2.48 -2.79 13.40
N PRO A 240 3.43 -3.42 12.67
CA PRO A 240 4.33 -2.69 11.77
C PRO A 240 3.54 -1.83 10.77
N THR A 241 4.01 -0.58 10.58
CA THR A 241 3.44 0.37 9.63
C THR A 241 4.11 0.27 8.25
N GLU A 242 3.59 1.00 7.26
CA GLU A 242 4.21 1.16 5.94
C GLU A 242 4.97 2.50 5.82
N ILE A 243 5.40 3.08 6.93
CA ILE A 243 6.06 4.40 6.94
C ILE A 243 7.28 4.47 6.02
N ASP A 244 8.09 3.39 5.98
CA ASP A 244 9.29 3.33 5.14
C ASP A 244 8.96 3.35 3.64
N ALA A 245 7.87 2.70 3.24
CA ALA A 245 7.43 2.67 1.85
C ALA A 245 6.64 3.94 1.44
N ILE A 246 6.19 4.72 2.40
CA ILE A 246 5.46 5.97 2.18
C ILE A 246 6.42 7.15 2.33
N ASN A 247 6.59 7.68 3.53
CA ASN A 247 7.43 8.88 3.75
C ASN A 247 8.93 8.58 3.60
N GLY A 248 9.38 7.40 4.05
CA GLY A 248 10.76 6.94 3.87
C GLY A 248 11.12 6.83 2.39
N ALA A 249 10.20 6.32 1.57
CA ALA A 249 10.39 6.24 0.13
C ALA A 249 10.41 7.61 -0.55
N VAL A 250 9.58 8.57 -0.10
CA VAL A 250 9.65 9.97 -0.56
C VAL A 250 11.02 10.56 -0.26
N ALA A 251 11.52 10.41 0.97
CA ALA A 251 12.83 10.92 1.37
C ALA A 251 13.97 10.30 0.53
N SER A 252 13.95 8.98 0.36
CA SER A 252 14.97 8.27 -0.43
C SER A 252 14.94 8.64 -1.91
N GLU A 253 13.73 8.79 -2.48
CA GLU A 253 13.58 9.22 -3.88
C GLU A 253 14.06 10.66 -4.07
N GLY A 254 13.75 11.52 -3.09
CA GLY A 254 14.24 12.89 -3.06
C GLY A 254 15.77 12.96 -3.04
N GLU A 255 16.44 12.19 -2.20
CA GLU A 255 17.90 12.08 -2.15
C GLU A 255 18.49 11.64 -3.50
N ARG A 256 17.92 10.61 -4.13
CA ARG A 256 18.38 10.12 -5.45
C ARG A 256 18.23 11.15 -6.56
N ARG A 257 17.32 12.10 -6.43
CA ARG A 257 17.01 13.12 -7.45
C ARG A 257 17.54 14.52 -7.10
N GLY A 258 18.17 14.66 -5.96
CA GLY A 258 18.64 15.98 -5.48
C GLY A 258 17.51 16.92 -5.08
N VAL A 259 16.33 16.38 -4.72
CA VAL A 259 15.16 17.13 -4.24
C VAL A 259 14.98 16.87 -2.75
N PRO A 260 15.35 17.76 -1.85
CA PRO A 260 15.28 17.52 -0.40
C PRO A 260 13.83 17.29 0.08
N ALA A 261 13.67 16.28 0.96
CA ALA A 261 12.40 16.00 1.64
C ALA A 261 12.62 15.77 3.17
N PRO A 262 13.14 16.78 3.91
CA PRO A 262 13.52 16.63 5.30
C PRO A 262 12.34 16.38 6.23
N VAL A 263 11.15 16.93 5.95
CA VAL A 263 9.95 16.70 6.79
C VAL A 263 9.44 15.26 6.61
N ASN A 264 9.44 14.71 5.41
CA ASN A 264 9.13 13.30 5.19
C ASN A 264 10.14 12.38 5.90
N ARG A 265 11.43 12.71 5.88
CA ARG A 265 12.47 11.97 6.58
C ARG A 265 12.25 11.99 8.10
N ALA A 266 12.00 13.18 8.68
CA ALA A 266 11.72 13.32 10.11
C ALA A 266 10.46 12.54 10.51
N MET A 267 9.41 12.62 9.70
CA MET A 267 8.16 11.89 9.95
C MET A 267 8.37 10.37 9.92
N THR A 268 9.24 9.87 9.05
CA THR A 268 9.60 8.44 9.01
C THR A 268 10.16 7.99 10.34
N LEU A 269 11.10 8.73 10.91
CA LEU A 269 11.72 8.40 12.20
C LEU A 269 10.71 8.47 13.36
N LEU A 270 9.85 9.50 13.37
CA LEU A 270 8.84 9.69 14.43
C LEU A 270 7.83 8.53 14.45
N VAL A 271 7.31 8.13 13.28
CA VAL A 271 6.32 7.04 13.22
C VAL A 271 6.98 5.67 13.45
N ALA A 272 8.22 5.46 13.00
CA ALA A 272 8.98 4.25 13.33
C ALA A 272 9.10 4.08 14.86
N ALA A 273 9.48 5.15 15.57
CA ALA A 273 9.58 5.15 17.03
C ALA A 273 8.22 4.87 17.73
N LEU A 274 7.10 5.32 17.15
CA LEU A 274 5.76 4.98 17.67
C LEU A 274 5.40 3.50 17.52
N SER A 275 6.00 2.82 16.56
CA SER A 275 5.71 1.43 16.20
C SER A 275 6.65 0.44 16.89
N GLU A 276 7.71 0.92 17.55
CA GLU A 276 8.57 0.08 18.36
C GLU A 276 7.83 -0.40 19.62
N PRO A 277 7.98 -1.68 20.02
CA PRO A 277 7.49 -2.15 21.30
C PRO A 277 8.10 -1.25 22.39
N ARG A 278 7.27 -0.54 23.14
CA ARG A 278 7.75 0.16 24.34
C ARG A 278 8.28 -0.94 25.26
N GLY A 279 9.59 -1.01 25.42
CA GLY A 279 10.21 -1.87 26.42
C GLY A 279 9.52 -1.61 27.75
N GLU A 280 9.10 -2.66 28.44
CA GLU A 280 8.62 -2.54 29.81
C GLU A 280 9.65 -1.73 30.57
N SER A 281 9.25 -0.53 30.98
CA SER A 281 10.12 0.35 31.74
C SER A 281 10.55 -0.42 32.99
N ALA A 282 11.85 -0.59 33.16
CA ALA A 282 12.48 -1.07 34.37
C ALA A 282 12.14 -0.13 35.57
N THR A 283 10.93 -0.25 36.10
CA THR A 283 10.46 0.43 37.31
C THR A 283 9.71 -0.54 38.19
N ALA A 284 10.42 -1.55 38.71
CA ALA A 284 9.93 -2.38 39.80
C ALA A 284 11.08 -2.95 40.68
N GLU A 285 12.24 -2.33 40.74
CA GLU A 285 13.32 -2.77 41.65
C GLU A 285 13.85 -1.63 42.52
N SER A 286 12.99 -0.85 43.16
CA SER A 286 13.42 0.12 44.19
C SER A 286 12.46 0.24 45.35
N ALA A 287 11.61 -0.73 45.62
CA ALA A 287 10.67 -0.68 46.74
C ALA A 287 10.78 -1.88 47.71
N ALA A 288 11.91 -2.63 47.67
CA ALA A 288 12.13 -3.76 48.57
C ALA A 288 13.52 -3.70 49.27
N ALA A 289 14.01 -2.52 49.56
CA ALA A 289 15.18 -2.35 50.43
C ALA A 289 15.01 -1.01 51.19
N GLY A 290 14.21 -1.02 52.27
CA GLY A 290 14.03 0.06 53.21
C GLY A 290 13.22 -0.40 54.38
#